data_5be19607e53d7366c563013495d5cdb3
#
_entry.id   5be19607e53d7366c563013495d5cdb3
#
_cell.length_a   1.000
_cell.length_b   1.000
_cell.length_c   1.000
_cell.angle_alpha   90.00
_cell.angle_beta   90.00
_cell.angle_gamma   90.00
#
_symmetry.space_group_name_H-M   'P 1'
#
loop_
_entity.id
_entity.type
_entity.pdbx_description
1 polymer ?
#
loop_
_entity_poly.entity_id
_entity_poly.type
_entity_poly.pdbx_seq_one_letter_code
_entity_poly.pdbx_strand_id
1 'polypeptide(L)'
;GQITPYAGNFGIADNPESFAVYGYRKYFVDKNRNAVLRLSRDGITEISNYGMIDWFRDNLSTVDSVSFGPGRIVGGWDVYTKQFTVSLQPSSSPLTIAPYNTLQFDESVLGWPSFYSFKPTWMFSLGGRFYSVAPRNSEPSDVLWIHNESSVDRAKFYDAKYKSNITFVVNPDVG
;
A
#
# COMPACT_ATOMS: atom_id res chain seq x y z
N GLY A 1 -9.47 18.05 -28.09
CA GLY A 1 -8.75 18.30 -26.84
C GLY A 1 -7.26 18.12 -27.06
N GLN A 2 -6.43 18.91 -26.41
CA GLN A 2 -4.98 18.79 -26.49
C GLN A 2 -4.51 17.72 -25.51
N ILE A 3 -3.72 16.76 -25.97
CA ILE A 3 -3.07 15.76 -25.11
C ILE A 3 -1.68 16.30 -24.79
N THR A 4 -1.42 16.52 -23.50
CA THR A 4 -0.11 16.94 -23.02
C THR A 4 0.52 15.77 -22.24
N PRO A 5 1.65 15.20 -22.70
CA PRO A 5 2.32 14.13 -21.96
C PRO A 5 2.97 14.68 -20.69
N TYR A 6 2.94 13.91 -19.63
CA TYR A 6 3.73 14.20 -18.44
C TYR A 6 5.19 13.75 -18.65
N ALA A 7 6.12 14.46 -18.01
CA ALA A 7 7.51 14.07 -18.00
C ALA A 7 7.72 12.77 -17.21
N GLY A 8 8.63 11.91 -17.67
CA GLY A 8 8.98 10.64 -17.06
C GLY A 8 8.51 9.43 -17.87
N ASN A 9 9.19 8.31 -17.64
CA ASN A 9 8.93 7.03 -18.33
C ASN A 9 8.26 6.01 -17.39
N PHE A 10 7.31 6.46 -16.58
CA PHE A 10 6.62 5.60 -15.61
C PHE A 10 5.43 4.88 -16.24
N GLY A 11 5.15 3.67 -15.75
CA GLY A 11 4.05 2.85 -16.21
C GLY A 11 3.38 2.07 -15.08
N ILE A 12 2.13 1.67 -15.32
CA ILE A 12 1.32 0.89 -14.38
C ILE A 12 1.02 -0.52 -14.92
N ALA A 13 1.50 -0.84 -16.12
CA ALA A 13 1.04 -2.00 -16.89
C ALA A 13 1.11 -3.34 -16.14
N ASP A 14 2.13 -3.54 -15.31
CA ASP A 14 2.34 -4.81 -14.63
C ASP A 14 1.52 -4.97 -13.34
N ASN A 15 1.12 -3.85 -12.72
CA ASN A 15 0.40 -3.87 -11.45
C ASN A 15 -0.76 -2.85 -11.43
N PRO A 16 -1.76 -2.99 -12.32
CA PRO A 16 -2.89 -2.05 -12.39
C PRO A 16 -3.73 -2.01 -11.12
N GLU A 17 -3.72 -3.07 -10.31
CA GLU A 17 -4.42 -3.15 -9.02
C GLU A 17 -3.82 -2.21 -7.95
N SER A 18 -2.64 -1.66 -8.20
CA SER A 18 -2.03 -0.64 -7.33
C SER A 18 -2.71 0.72 -7.43
N PHE A 19 -3.57 0.92 -8.44
CA PHE A 19 -4.17 2.22 -8.76
C PHE A 19 -5.20 2.66 -7.72
N ALA A 20 -5.06 3.90 -7.25
CA ALA A 20 -6.04 4.58 -6.42
C ALA A 20 -6.24 6.04 -6.85
N VAL A 21 -7.43 6.57 -6.59
CA VAL A 21 -7.79 7.95 -6.94
C VAL A 21 -8.35 8.67 -5.72
N TYR A 22 -7.88 9.89 -5.53
CA TYR A 22 -8.48 10.83 -4.60
C TYR A 22 -8.51 12.24 -5.19
N GLY A 23 -9.67 12.71 -5.53
CA GLY A 23 -9.83 14.02 -6.19
C GLY A 23 -9.02 14.09 -7.49
N TYR A 24 -8.10 15.03 -7.57
CA TYR A 24 -7.22 15.22 -8.73
C TYR A 24 -5.94 14.38 -8.67
N ARG A 25 -5.69 13.68 -7.58
CA ARG A 25 -4.50 12.86 -7.38
C ARG A 25 -4.79 11.41 -7.76
N LYS A 26 -3.82 10.79 -8.44
CA LYS A 26 -3.80 9.36 -8.75
C LYS A 26 -2.53 8.78 -8.17
N TYR A 27 -2.65 7.62 -7.57
CA TYR A 27 -1.55 6.88 -6.97
C TYR A 27 -1.43 5.55 -7.66
N PHE A 28 -0.21 5.12 -7.92
CA PHE A 28 0.06 3.83 -8.55
C PHE A 28 1.51 3.41 -8.31
N VAL A 29 1.82 2.18 -8.63
CA VAL A 29 3.17 1.62 -8.50
C VAL A 29 3.69 1.25 -9.88
N ASP A 30 4.90 1.68 -10.18
CA ASP A 30 5.73 1.16 -11.27
C ASP A 30 6.77 0.20 -10.69
N LYS A 31 6.45 -1.08 -10.71
CA LYS A 31 7.33 -2.12 -10.19
C LYS A 31 8.65 -2.19 -10.93
N ASN A 32 8.63 -2.02 -12.25
CA ASN A 32 9.83 -2.10 -13.09
C ASN A 32 10.87 -1.01 -12.78
N ARG A 33 10.39 0.10 -12.20
CA ARG A 33 11.25 1.21 -11.74
C ARG A 33 11.39 1.29 -10.23
N ASN A 34 10.80 0.34 -9.52
CA ASN A 34 10.78 0.29 -8.05
C ASN A 34 10.25 1.59 -7.42
N ALA A 35 9.25 2.20 -8.06
CA ALA A 35 8.74 3.50 -7.70
C ALA A 35 7.25 3.46 -7.32
N VAL A 36 6.90 4.13 -6.25
CA VAL A 36 5.51 4.47 -5.92
C VAL A 36 5.28 5.93 -6.31
N LEU A 37 4.21 6.16 -7.05
CA LEU A 37 4.00 7.39 -7.79
C LEU A 37 2.69 8.07 -7.41
N ARG A 38 2.73 9.39 -7.36
CA ARG A 38 1.57 10.26 -7.31
C ARG A 38 1.52 11.13 -8.56
N LEU A 39 0.47 11.00 -9.33
CA LEU A 39 0.16 11.92 -10.42
C LEU A 39 -0.81 13.01 -9.92
N SER A 40 -0.45 14.25 -10.12
CA SER A 40 -1.26 15.43 -9.80
C SER A 40 -1.24 16.45 -10.95
N ARG A 41 -1.82 17.63 -10.73
CA ARG A 41 -1.76 18.72 -11.72
C ARG A 41 -0.32 19.17 -12.01
N ASP A 42 0.56 19.05 -11.02
CA ASP A 42 1.96 19.50 -11.10
C ASP A 42 2.88 18.44 -11.73
N GLY A 43 2.31 17.31 -12.17
CA GLY A 43 3.05 16.22 -12.78
C GLY A 43 3.11 14.96 -11.93
N ILE A 44 4.10 14.11 -12.22
CA ILE A 44 4.35 12.86 -11.51
C ILE A 44 5.43 13.10 -10.45
N THR A 45 5.14 12.67 -9.23
CA THR A 45 6.06 12.70 -8.09
C THR A 45 6.32 11.27 -7.61
N GLU A 46 7.56 10.89 -7.44
CA GLU A 46 7.96 9.63 -6.79
C GLU A 46 7.82 9.78 -5.27
N ILE A 47 6.72 9.29 -4.71
CA ILE A 47 6.47 9.35 -3.26
C ILE A 47 7.24 8.30 -2.47
N SER A 48 7.77 7.27 -3.14
CA SER A 48 8.72 6.31 -2.55
C SER A 48 10.02 6.95 -2.09
N ASN A 49 10.39 8.13 -2.64
CA ASN A 49 11.62 8.83 -2.29
C ASN A 49 11.53 9.57 -0.93
N TYR A 50 10.35 9.69 -0.36
CA TYR A 50 10.19 10.33 0.96
C TYR A 50 10.63 9.40 2.10
N GLY A 51 11.94 9.32 2.29
CA GLY A 51 12.58 8.59 3.40
C GLY A 51 12.64 7.07 3.23
N MET A 52 12.16 6.51 2.11
CA MET A 52 12.05 5.06 1.93
C MET A 52 12.53 4.55 0.56
N ILE A 53 13.37 5.28 -0.14
CA ILE A 53 13.85 4.93 -1.48
C ILE A 53 14.51 3.54 -1.53
N ASP A 54 15.42 3.26 -0.62
CA ASP A 54 16.12 1.96 -0.57
C ASP A 54 15.18 0.84 -0.17
N TRP A 55 14.28 1.11 0.77
CA TRP A 55 13.30 0.13 1.21
C TRP A 55 12.38 -0.27 0.05
N PHE A 56 11.85 0.69 -0.73
CA PHE A 56 10.99 0.38 -1.87
C PHE A 56 11.75 -0.35 -2.97
N ARG A 57 12.97 0.08 -3.29
CA ARG A 57 13.82 -0.62 -4.25
C ARG A 57 13.97 -2.10 -3.87
N ASP A 58 14.30 -2.38 -2.63
CA ASP A 58 14.59 -3.73 -2.16
C ASP A 58 13.31 -4.58 -2.09
N ASN A 59 12.19 -4.01 -1.65
CA ASN A 59 10.93 -4.76 -1.50
C ASN A 59 10.16 -4.91 -2.83
N LEU A 60 10.14 -3.90 -3.70
CA LEU A 60 9.48 -4.01 -5.00
C LEU A 60 10.21 -4.98 -5.93
N SER A 61 11.54 -5.05 -5.84
CA SER A 61 12.32 -6.01 -6.63
C SER A 61 11.98 -7.47 -6.32
N THR A 62 11.45 -7.77 -5.13
CA THR A 62 11.08 -9.12 -4.72
C THR A 62 9.69 -9.56 -5.20
N VAL A 63 8.88 -8.61 -5.69
CA VAL A 63 7.52 -8.88 -6.15
C VAL A 63 7.55 -9.75 -7.38
N ASP A 64 7.53 -10.78 -7.74
CA ASP A 64 7.64 -11.71 -8.88
C ASP A 64 8.79 -12.72 -8.76
N SER A 65 9.57 -12.64 -7.68
CA SER A 65 10.74 -13.50 -7.54
C SER A 65 10.42 -14.87 -6.92
N VAL A 66 9.15 -15.18 -6.66
CA VAL A 66 8.78 -16.35 -5.86
C VAL A 66 8.15 -17.46 -6.67
N SER A 67 8.54 -18.70 -6.37
CA SER A 67 8.17 -19.95 -7.05
C SER A 67 6.66 -20.31 -7.02
N PHE A 68 5.81 -19.52 -6.43
CA PHE A 68 4.38 -19.83 -6.20
C PHE A 68 3.39 -18.90 -6.92
N GLY A 69 3.78 -18.40 -8.08
CA GLY A 69 2.94 -17.50 -8.89
C GLY A 69 3.36 -16.04 -8.82
N PRO A 70 2.83 -15.21 -9.72
CA PRO A 70 3.21 -13.81 -9.80
C PRO A 70 2.86 -13.06 -8.51
N GLY A 71 3.73 -12.16 -8.09
CA GLY A 71 3.43 -11.25 -7.00
C GLY A 71 2.32 -10.27 -7.36
N ARG A 72 1.81 -9.59 -6.36
CA ARG A 72 0.75 -8.58 -6.51
C ARG A 72 1.11 -7.29 -5.78
N ILE A 73 0.66 -6.19 -6.35
CA ILE A 73 0.69 -4.89 -5.67
C ILE A 73 -0.72 -4.34 -5.70
N VAL A 74 -1.33 -4.22 -4.53
CA VAL A 74 -2.71 -3.77 -4.38
C VAL A 74 -2.71 -2.39 -3.74
N GLY A 75 -3.43 -1.45 -4.34
CA GLY A 75 -3.56 -0.10 -3.84
C GLY A 75 -5.00 0.29 -3.50
N GLY A 76 -5.15 1.25 -2.60
CA GLY A 76 -6.44 1.84 -2.26
C GLY A 76 -6.26 3.19 -1.56
N TRP A 77 -7.24 4.06 -1.73
CA TRP A 77 -7.30 5.30 -0.96
C TRP A 77 -8.17 5.09 0.27
N ASP A 78 -7.58 5.22 1.44
CA ASP A 78 -8.35 5.23 2.69
C ASP A 78 -8.94 6.62 2.91
N VAL A 79 -10.24 6.74 2.70
CA VAL A 79 -10.97 8.00 2.84
C VAL A 79 -11.06 8.47 4.30
N TYR A 80 -10.97 7.56 5.26
CA TYR A 80 -11.04 7.87 6.68
C TYR A 80 -9.73 8.48 7.20
N THR A 81 -8.61 7.82 6.93
CA THR A 81 -7.28 8.34 7.31
C THR A 81 -6.74 9.37 6.32
N LYS A 82 -7.34 9.49 5.13
CA LYS A 82 -6.90 10.32 3.99
C LYS A 82 -5.49 9.97 3.53
N GLN A 83 -5.21 8.68 3.44
CA GLN A 83 -3.91 8.14 3.09
C GLN A 83 -4.01 7.16 1.92
N PHE A 84 -2.97 7.11 1.11
CA PHE A 84 -2.82 6.07 0.09
C PHE A 84 -2.28 4.81 0.75
N THR A 85 -3.04 3.73 0.69
CA THR A 85 -2.65 2.42 1.21
C THR A 85 -2.14 1.57 0.06
N VAL A 86 -0.98 0.93 0.24
CA VAL A 86 -0.41 -0.02 -0.71
C VAL A 86 0.03 -1.28 -0.01
N SER A 87 -0.23 -2.44 -0.62
CA SER A 87 0.20 -3.74 -0.15
C SER A 87 1.09 -4.40 -1.20
N LEU A 88 2.34 -4.64 -0.84
CA LEU A 88 3.33 -5.35 -1.65
C LEU A 88 3.29 -6.82 -1.25
N GLN A 89 2.95 -7.68 -2.19
CA GLN A 89 2.77 -9.11 -1.97
C GLN A 89 3.69 -9.87 -2.93
N PRO A 90 4.89 -10.28 -2.50
CA PRO A 90 5.86 -10.95 -3.37
C PRO A 90 5.34 -12.25 -4.00
N SER A 91 4.33 -12.86 -3.39
CA SER A 91 3.66 -14.04 -3.92
C SER A 91 2.15 -13.86 -3.88
N SER A 92 1.46 -14.30 -4.93
CA SER A 92 0.00 -14.40 -4.96
C SER A 92 -0.54 -15.59 -4.16
N SER A 93 0.34 -16.40 -3.54
CA SER A 93 -0.08 -17.49 -2.67
C SER A 93 -1.06 -16.97 -1.62
N PRO A 94 -2.24 -17.59 -1.51
CA PRO A 94 -3.21 -17.22 -0.50
C PRO A 94 -2.78 -17.60 0.92
N LEU A 95 -1.67 -18.34 1.07
CA LEU A 95 -1.18 -18.71 2.39
C LEU A 95 -0.79 -17.47 3.19
N THR A 96 -1.29 -17.39 4.39
CA THR A 96 -1.01 -16.29 5.34
C THR A 96 0.46 -16.19 5.75
N ILE A 97 1.23 -17.25 5.50
CA ILE A 97 2.67 -17.30 5.77
C ILE A 97 3.53 -16.64 4.67
N ALA A 98 2.96 -16.35 3.50
CA ALA A 98 3.69 -15.65 2.47
C ALA A 98 3.96 -14.20 2.91
N PRO A 99 5.20 -13.70 2.78
CA PRO A 99 5.53 -12.35 3.21
C PRO A 99 4.70 -11.31 2.46
N TYR A 100 4.36 -10.24 3.14
CA TYR A 100 3.71 -9.07 2.56
C TYR A 100 4.06 -7.83 3.38
N ASN A 101 3.94 -6.67 2.76
CA ASN A 101 4.08 -5.39 3.43
C ASN A 101 2.91 -4.50 3.02
N THR A 102 2.08 -4.12 3.98
CA THR A 102 1.00 -3.14 3.77
C THR A 102 1.36 -1.87 4.52
N LEU A 103 1.40 -0.75 3.81
CA LEU A 103 1.80 0.53 4.37
C LEU A 103 0.97 1.68 3.81
N GLN A 104 0.99 2.82 4.48
CA GLN A 104 0.24 4.01 4.07
C GLN A 104 1.17 5.20 3.86
N PHE A 105 0.88 5.97 2.81
CA PHE A 105 1.50 7.25 2.54
C PHE A 105 0.59 8.37 3.02
N ASP A 106 1.14 9.27 3.81
CA ASP A 106 0.46 10.45 4.32
C ASP A 106 0.98 11.71 3.64
N GLU A 107 0.08 12.39 2.95
CA GLU A 107 0.39 13.66 2.27
C GLU A 107 0.71 14.81 3.23
N SER A 108 0.21 14.76 4.46
CA SER A 108 0.38 15.85 5.43
C SER A 108 1.79 15.90 5.99
N VAL A 109 2.43 14.73 6.10
CA VAL A 109 3.82 14.61 6.59
C VAL A 109 4.81 14.27 5.48
N LEU A 110 4.32 14.08 4.24
CA LEU A 110 5.10 13.64 3.09
C LEU A 110 5.96 12.42 3.43
N GLY A 111 5.33 11.36 3.90
CA GLY A 111 6.06 10.18 4.37
C GLY A 111 5.18 8.95 4.56
N TRP A 112 5.82 7.89 5.03
CA TRP A 112 5.24 6.56 5.24
C TRP A 112 5.20 6.22 6.74
N PRO A 113 4.21 6.74 7.49
CA PRO A 113 4.23 6.66 8.96
C PRO A 113 3.94 5.28 9.52
N SER A 114 3.29 4.39 8.75
CA SER A 114 2.75 3.16 9.33
C SER A 114 2.84 1.96 8.42
N PHE A 115 3.17 0.82 9.01
CA PHE A 115 3.00 -0.52 8.45
C PHE A 115 1.82 -1.21 9.12
N TYR A 116 1.05 -1.98 8.34
CA TYR A 116 -0.16 -2.66 8.80
C TYR A 116 -0.05 -4.16 8.67
N SER A 117 -0.66 -4.87 9.61
CA SER A 117 -0.62 -6.32 9.69
C SER A 117 -1.82 -6.98 8.97
N PHE A 118 -2.31 -6.41 7.87
CA PHE A 118 -3.33 -7.03 7.04
C PHE A 118 -2.85 -7.18 5.60
N LYS A 119 -3.24 -8.30 4.97
CA LYS A 119 -2.93 -8.64 3.59
C LYS A 119 -4.22 -8.59 2.78
N PRO A 120 -4.51 -7.50 2.07
CA PRO A 120 -5.73 -7.40 1.29
C PRO A 120 -5.61 -8.09 -0.06
N THR A 121 -6.68 -8.69 -0.56
CA THR A 121 -6.82 -9.08 -1.96
C THR A 121 -7.27 -7.90 -2.82
N TRP A 122 -8.06 -7.02 -2.23
CA TRP A 122 -8.55 -5.79 -2.83
C TRP A 122 -8.80 -4.74 -1.75
N MET A 123 -8.70 -3.45 -2.13
CA MET A 123 -9.00 -2.32 -1.25
C MET A 123 -9.71 -1.22 -2.03
N PHE A 124 -10.69 -0.57 -1.40
CA PHE A 124 -11.40 0.56 -1.99
C PHE A 124 -12.13 1.38 -0.92
N SER A 125 -12.53 2.60 -1.27
CA SER A 125 -13.41 3.42 -0.44
C SER A 125 -14.78 3.57 -1.09
N LEU A 126 -15.82 3.48 -0.28
CA LEU A 126 -17.20 3.67 -0.69
C LEU A 126 -18.01 4.28 0.46
N GLY A 127 -18.84 5.29 0.18
CA GLY A 127 -19.72 5.90 1.18
C GLY A 127 -18.98 6.49 2.38
N GLY A 128 -17.78 7.04 2.21
CA GLY A 128 -16.99 7.61 3.29
C GLY A 128 -16.28 6.58 4.18
N ARG A 129 -16.28 5.30 3.80
CA ARG A 129 -15.66 4.20 4.54
C ARG A 129 -14.64 3.48 3.68
N PHE A 130 -13.61 2.95 4.32
CA PHE A 130 -12.57 2.16 3.67
C PHE A 130 -12.82 0.66 3.89
N TYR A 131 -12.72 -0.09 2.81
CA TYR A 131 -12.98 -1.53 2.76
C TYR A 131 -11.79 -2.28 2.22
N SER A 132 -11.62 -3.52 2.68
CA SER A 132 -10.73 -4.49 2.06
C SER A 132 -11.36 -5.87 2.00
N VAL A 133 -10.86 -6.68 1.07
CA VAL A 133 -11.23 -8.09 0.96
C VAL A 133 -10.10 -8.92 1.52
N ALA A 134 -10.41 -9.82 2.45
CA ALA A 134 -9.44 -10.73 3.02
C ALA A 134 -8.96 -11.78 1.99
N PRO A 135 -7.76 -12.35 2.14
CA PRO A 135 -7.30 -13.45 1.29
C PRO A 135 -8.22 -14.68 1.38
N ARG A 136 -8.33 -15.41 0.28
CA ARG A 136 -9.25 -16.54 0.13
C ARG A 136 -9.08 -17.67 1.17
N ASN A 137 -7.91 -17.78 1.79
CA ASN A 137 -7.61 -18.80 2.80
C ASN A 137 -7.59 -18.26 4.23
N SER A 138 -8.03 -17.01 4.43
CA SER A 138 -8.35 -16.51 5.77
C SER A 138 -9.77 -16.98 6.13
N GLU A 139 -9.99 -17.38 7.36
CA GLU A 139 -11.35 -17.63 7.84
C GLU A 139 -11.87 -16.39 8.60
N PRO A 140 -13.00 -15.84 8.21
CA PRO A 140 -13.82 -16.16 7.03
C PRO A 140 -13.18 -15.64 5.72
N SER A 141 -13.19 -16.47 4.69
CA SER A 141 -12.66 -16.15 3.36
C SER A 141 -13.64 -15.30 2.54
N ASP A 142 -13.10 -14.53 1.59
CA ASP A 142 -13.88 -13.75 0.61
C ASP A 142 -14.89 -12.77 1.23
N VAL A 143 -14.67 -12.36 2.50
CA VAL A 143 -15.51 -11.42 3.21
C VAL A 143 -15.01 -10.01 3.00
N LEU A 144 -15.95 -9.10 2.81
CA LEU A 144 -15.69 -7.67 2.78
C LEU A 144 -15.58 -7.14 4.20
N TRP A 145 -14.43 -6.57 4.50
CA TRP A 145 -14.13 -5.99 5.81
C TRP A 145 -14.15 -4.47 5.74
N ILE A 146 -14.79 -3.87 6.72
CA ILE A 146 -14.78 -2.43 6.91
C ILE A 146 -13.65 -2.06 7.90
N HIS A 147 -12.90 -1.02 7.57
CA HIS A 147 -11.85 -0.50 8.43
C HIS A 147 -12.32 0.69 9.26
N ASN A 148 -11.59 0.96 10.35
CA ASN A 148 -11.77 2.13 11.20
C ASN A 148 -13.15 2.19 11.91
N GLU A 149 -13.77 1.04 12.19
CA GLU A 149 -15.00 0.99 12.98
C GLU A 149 -14.71 1.22 14.48
N SER A 150 -15.44 2.15 15.09
CA SER A 150 -15.23 2.51 16.50
C SER A 150 -15.69 1.44 17.49
N SER A 151 -16.53 0.50 17.06
CA SER A 151 -17.06 -0.60 17.86
C SER A 151 -16.12 -1.81 17.94
N VAL A 152 -15.00 -1.79 17.22
CA VAL A 152 -14.06 -2.90 17.15
C VAL A 152 -12.71 -2.54 17.80
N ASP A 153 -12.08 -3.52 18.44
CA ASP A 153 -10.73 -3.35 19.01
C ASP A 153 -9.73 -2.83 17.96
N ARG A 154 -8.83 -1.95 18.40
CA ARG A 154 -7.72 -1.49 17.56
C ARG A 154 -6.75 -2.64 17.27
N ALA A 155 -6.04 -2.54 16.14
CA ALA A 155 -5.12 -3.55 15.65
C ALA A 155 -5.76 -4.94 15.47
N LYS A 156 -7.07 -5.00 15.22
CA LYS A 156 -7.79 -6.20 14.83
C LYS A 156 -8.08 -6.13 13.33
N PHE A 157 -7.51 -7.06 12.57
CA PHE A 157 -7.72 -7.18 11.14
C PHE A 157 -8.17 -8.61 10.80
N TYR A 158 -9.24 -8.75 10.04
CA TYR A 158 -9.79 -10.05 9.61
C TYR A 158 -9.99 -11.02 10.80
N ASP A 159 -10.58 -10.49 11.89
CA ASP A 159 -10.77 -11.17 13.18
C ASP A 159 -9.50 -11.56 13.96
N ALA A 160 -8.33 -11.35 13.40
CA ALA A 160 -7.07 -11.55 14.11
C ALA A 160 -6.60 -10.28 14.81
N LYS A 161 -6.18 -10.41 16.06
CA LYS A 161 -5.60 -9.30 16.85
C LYS A 161 -4.08 -9.30 16.69
N TYR A 162 -3.54 -8.15 16.37
CA TYR A 162 -2.11 -7.94 16.17
C TYR A 162 -1.53 -7.04 17.27
N LYS A 163 -0.23 -7.17 17.50
CA LYS A 163 0.49 -6.25 18.40
C LYS A 163 0.89 -5.00 17.65
N SER A 164 0.66 -3.84 18.27
CA SER A 164 1.21 -2.58 17.77
C SER A 164 2.62 -2.39 18.32
N ASN A 165 3.58 -2.09 17.45
CA ASN A 165 4.97 -1.86 17.82
C ASN A 165 5.40 -0.47 17.33
N ILE A 166 6.23 0.20 18.10
CA ILE A 166 6.92 1.42 17.68
C ILE A 166 8.42 1.13 17.76
N THR A 167 9.11 1.32 16.65
CA THR A 167 10.56 1.21 16.59
C THR A 167 11.13 2.58 16.28
N PHE A 168 12.09 3.03 17.11
CA PHE A 168 12.80 4.28 16.90
C PHE A 168 14.29 4.11 17.19
N VAL A 169 15.09 4.89 16.52
CA VAL A 169 16.53 4.93 16.74
C VAL A 169 16.82 6.07 17.72
N VAL A 170 17.46 5.73 18.81
CA VAL A 170 18.03 6.73 19.73
C VAL A 170 19.48 6.89 19.33
N ASN A 171 19.87 8.10 18.93
CA ASN A 171 21.26 8.44 18.79
C ASN A 171 21.67 9.16 20.08
N PRO A 172 22.32 8.48 21.07
CA PRO A 172 22.80 9.18 22.24
C PRO A 172 23.88 10.17 21.78
N ASP A 173 23.70 11.44 22.10
CA ASP A 173 24.77 12.42 21.94
C ASP A 173 26.02 11.87 22.64
N VAL A 174 27.01 11.56 21.86
CA VAL A 174 28.33 11.23 22.36
C VAL A 174 28.96 12.58 22.73
N GLY A 175 28.75 13.00 23.99
CA GLY A 175 29.39 14.18 24.55
C GLY A 175 30.90 14.07 24.62
#